data_a947e9bd2c1de38786e45962771f28e8
#
_entry.id   a947e9bd2c1de38786e45962771f28e8
#
_cell.length_a   1.000
_cell.length_b   1.000
_cell.length_c   1.000
_cell.angle_alpha   90.00
_cell.angle_beta   90.00
_cell.angle_gamma   90.00
#
_symmetry.space_group_name_H-M   'P 1'
#
loop_
_entity.id
_entity.type
_entity.pdbx_description
1 polymer ?
#
loop_
_entity_poly.entity_id
_entity_poly.type
_entity_poly.pdbx_seq_one_letter_code
_entity_poly.pdbx_strand_id
1 'polypeptide(L)'
;MKIVEVKHPLVKHKLGLMRENDISTKRFRELASEVGSLLTYEATADLETEKVTIEGWNGPVQVDQIKGKKITVVPILRAGLGMMEGVLEHVPSARISVVGVYRDEETLEPVPYFQKLVSNIEERLALVVDPMLATGGSMIATIDLLKKAGCSSIKVLVLVAAPEGIAALEKAHPDVELYTASVDQGLNDKGYIIPGLGDAGDKIFGTK
;
A
#
# COMPACT_ATOMS: atom_id res chain seq x y z
N MET A 1 -12.33 10.36 5.22
CA MET A 1 -11.14 9.49 5.11
C MET A 1 -9.92 10.15 5.77
N LYS A 2 -9.10 9.42 6.53
CA LYS A 2 -7.82 9.95 7.03
C LYS A 2 -6.77 9.84 5.93
N ILE A 3 -6.09 10.95 5.62
CA ILE A 3 -5.05 11.02 4.60
C ILE A 3 -3.75 11.50 5.27
N VAL A 4 -2.69 10.72 5.12
CA VAL A 4 -1.36 11.00 5.67
C VAL A 4 -0.35 11.06 4.55
N GLU A 5 0.07 12.27 4.19
CA GLU A 5 1.26 12.46 3.35
C GLU A 5 2.51 12.43 4.24
N VAL A 6 3.33 11.41 4.07
CA VAL A 6 4.53 11.20 4.89
C VAL A 6 5.65 12.15 4.45
N LYS A 7 5.82 13.25 5.20
CA LYS A 7 6.77 14.34 4.87
C LYS A 7 8.20 14.10 5.36
N HIS A 8 8.54 12.87 5.74
CA HIS A 8 9.87 12.53 6.23
C HIS A 8 10.95 12.77 5.15
N PRO A 9 12.11 13.40 5.48
CA PRO A 9 13.17 13.69 4.50
C PRO A 9 13.67 12.47 3.72
N LEU A 10 13.80 11.30 4.35
CA LEU A 10 14.19 10.06 3.66
C LEU A 10 13.14 9.62 2.62
N VAL A 11 11.85 9.74 2.93
CA VAL A 11 10.78 9.42 1.98
C VAL A 11 10.85 10.35 0.78
N LYS A 12 10.97 11.67 1.02
CA LYS A 12 11.08 12.67 -0.05
C LYS A 12 12.32 12.46 -0.92
N HIS A 13 13.47 12.16 -0.30
CA HIS A 13 14.71 11.89 -1.03
C HIS A 13 14.57 10.67 -1.95
N LYS A 14 14.11 9.54 -1.39
CA LYS A 14 13.94 8.29 -2.15
C LYS A 14 12.92 8.44 -3.27
N LEU A 15 11.79 9.11 -3.00
CA LEU A 15 10.80 9.41 -4.03
C LEU A 15 11.37 10.33 -5.12
N GLY A 16 12.20 11.31 -4.76
CA GLY A 16 12.90 12.16 -5.72
C GLY A 16 13.75 11.37 -6.70
N LEU A 17 14.52 10.38 -6.21
CA LEU A 17 15.31 9.48 -7.05
C LEU A 17 14.43 8.62 -7.97
N MET A 18 13.25 8.19 -7.50
CA MET A 18 12.32 7.41 -8.32
C MET A 18 11.73 8.18 -9.51
N ARG A 19 11.78 9.52 -9.46
CA ARG A 19 11.28 10.39 -10.54
C ARG A 19 12.28 10.56 -11.69
N GLU A 20 13.52 10.08 -11.55
CA GLU A 20 14.52 10.12 -12.63
C GLU A 20 13.99 9.35 -13.85
N ASN A 21 14.13 9.97 -15.04
CA ASN A 21 13.56 9.44 -16.27
C ASN A 21 14.19 8.10 -16.69
N ASP A 22 15.51 8.00 -16.53
CA ASP A 22 16.36 6.87 -16.93
C ASP A 22 16.72 5.93 -15.76
N ILE A 23 15.95 5.98 -14.68
CA ILE A 23 16.14 5.08 -13.55
C ILE A 23 16.04 3.61 -13.97
N SER A 24 17.02 2.80 -13.56
CA SER A 24 17.01 1.37 -13.87
C SER A 24 15.90 0.62 -13.12
N THR A 25 15.38 -0.45 -13.72
CA THR A 25 14.39 -1.35 -13.09
C THR A 25 14.84 -1.83 -11.71
N LYS A 26 16.11 -2.22 -11.56
CA LYS A 26 16.67 -2.63 -10.27
C LYS A 26 16.51 -1.51 -9.23
N ARG A 27 16.98 -0.30 -9.56
CA ARG A 27 16.96 0.83 -8.66
C ARG A 27 15.54 1.27 -8.29
N PHE A 28 14.65 1.29 -9.28
CA PHE A 28 13.25 1.64 -9.04
C PHE A 28 12.57 0.65 -8.08
N ARG A 29 12.81 -0.64 -8.25
CA ARG A 29 12.26 -1.72 -7.41
C ARG A 29 12.78 -1.63 -5.98
N GLU A 30 14.09 -1.42 -5.80
CA GLU A 30 14.70 -1.21 -4.48
C GLU A 30 14.06 -0.03 -3.77
N LEU A 31 13.96 1.12 -4.44
CA LEU A 31 13.35 2.32 -3.86
C LEU A 31 11.85 2.16 -3.56
N ALA A 32 11.09 1.44 -4.40
CA ALA A 32 9.68 1.15 -4.16
C ALA A 32 9.50 0.34 -2.86
N SER A 33 10.35 -0.68 -2.64
CA SER A 33 10.37 -1.45 -1.41
C SER A 33 10.77 -0.59 -0.20
N GLU A 34 11.83 0.21 -0.31
CA GLU A 34 12.31 1.07 0.77
C GLU A 34 11.28 2.14 1.18
N VAL A 35 10.61 2.78 0.22
CA VAL A 35 9.52 3.74 0.54
C VAL A 35 8.32 3.00 1.10
N GLY A 36 7.97 1.84 0.56
CA GLY A 36 6.93 0.96 1.11
C GLY A 36 7.18 0.59 2.57
N SER A 37 8.43 0.29 2.92
CA SER A 37 8.88 0.03 4.29
C SER A 37 8.62 1.24 5.21
N LEU A 38 9.05 2.44 4.81
CA LEU A 38 8.84 3.67 5.58
C LEU A 38 7.35 4.04 5.72
N LEU A 39 6.55 3.85 4.69
CA LEU A 39 5.10 4.05 4.76
C LEU A 39 4.44 3.04 5.71
N THR A 40 4.94 1.81 5.76
CA THR A 40 4.45 0.78 6.68
C THR A 40 4.72 1.17 8.13
N TYR A 41 5.91 1.69 8.42
CA TYR A 41 6.26 2.18 9.76
C TYR A 41 5.25 3.24 10.23
N GLU A 42 4.94 4.24 9.41
CA GLU A 42 3.95 5.27 9.72
C GLU A 42 2.52 4.69 9.84
N ALA A 43 2.13 3.80 8.93
CA ALA A 43 0.80 3.22 8.92
C ALA A 43 0.52 2.28 10.11
N THR A 44 1.57 1.79 10.76
CA THR A 44 1.47 0.88 11.92
C THR A 44 1.69 1.58 13.27
N ALA A 45 1.90 2.89 13.29
CA ALA A 45 2.18 3.65 14.51
C ALA A 45 1.03 3.65 15.54
N ASP A 46 -0.19 3.36 15.12
CA ASP A 46 -1.40 3.31 15.96
C ASP A 46 -1.83 1.88 16.33
N LEU A 47 -0.99 0.87 16.07
CA LEU A 47 -1.30 -0.50 16.48
C LEU A 47 -1.40 -0.60 18.00
N GLU A 48 -2.50 -1.20 18.45
CA GLU A 48 -2.69 -1.45 19.88
C GLU A 48 -1.67 -2.45 20.41
N THR A 49 -1.17 -2.19 21.61
CA THR A 49 -0.29 -3.09 22.35
C THR A 49 -0.97 -3.60 23.62
N GLU A 50 -0.51 -4.74 24.12
CA GLU A 50 -0.90 -5.30 25.40
C GLU A 50 0.33 -5.67 26.23
N LYS A 51 0.20 -5.62 27.55
CA LYS A 51 1.26 -6.03 28.49
C LYS A 51 1.27 -7.55 28.62
N VAL A 52 2.41 -8.16 28.31
CA VAL A 52 2.63 -9.60 28.42
C VAL A 52 3.85 -9.84 29.31
N THR A 53 3.75 -10.80 30.22
CA THR A 53 4.90 -11.23 31.01
C THR A 53 5.65 -12.31 30.23
N ILE A 54 6.92 -12.09 30.00
CA ILE A 54 7.83 -13.08 29.37
C ILE A 54 8.95 -13.44 30.34
N GLU A 55 9.57 -14.60 30.12
CA GLU A 55 10.80 -14.97 30.84
C GLU A 55 11.98 -14.26 30.19
N GLY A 56 12.56 -13.26 30.87
CA GLY A 56 13.74 -12.53 30.45
C GLY A 56 15.02 -13.19 30.94
N TRP A 57 16.20 -12.63 30.58
CA TRP A 57 17.49 -13.17 30.97
C TRP A 57 17.74 -13.15 32.49
N ASN A 58 17.05 -12.28 33.21
CA ASN A 58 17.17 -12.09 34.67
C ASN A 58 15.80 -12.25 35.39
N GLY A 59 14.96 -13.17 34.93
CA GLY A 59 13.63 -13.47 35.45
C GLY A 59 12.48 -12.81 34.71
N PRO A 60 11.26 -12.93 35.24
CA PRO A 60 10.04 -12.42 34.59
C PRO A 60 10.09 -10.91 34.35
N VAL A 61 9.71 -10.47 33.14
CA VAL A 61 9.62 -9.06 32.75
C VAL A 61 8.34 -8.78 31.98
N GLN A 62 7.71 -7.63 32.22
CA GLN A 62 6.58 -7.17 31.44
C GLN A 62 7.06 -6.40 30.20
N VAL A 63 6.53 -6.78 29.04
CA VAL A 63 6.84 -6.16 27.74
C VAL A 63 5.55 -5.79 27.01
N ASP A 64 5.65 -4.83 26.10
CA ASP A 64 4.57 -4.52 25.18
C ASP A 64 4.63 -5.45 23.96
N GLN A 65 3.53 -6.08 23.64
CA GLN A 65 3.34 -6.85 22.41
C GLN A 65 2.17 -6.30 21.61
N ILE A 66 2.27 -6.36 20.29
CA ILE A 66 1.15 -5.99 19.41
C ILE A 66 -0.03 -6.90 19.70
N LYS A 67 -1.15 -6.28 20.09
CA LYS A 67 -2.38 -6.98 20.39
C LYS A 67 -2.96 -7.65 19.14
N GLY A 68 -3.28 -8.93 19.25
CA GLY A 68 -3.96 -9.68 18.19
C GLY A 68 -3.09 -10.12 17.01
N LYS A 69 -2.01 -9.45 16.65
CA LYS A 69 -1.02 -9.80 15.59
C LYS A 69 -1.61 -10.24 14.24
N LYS A 70 -2.78 -9.72 13.85
CA LYS A 70 -3.50 -10.17 12.66
C LYS A 70 -3.42 -9.13 11.55
N ILE A 71 -2.30 -9.13 10.81
CA ILE A 71 -2.11 -8.26 9.66
C ILE A 71 -2.04 -9.11 8.38
N THR A 72 -2.60 -8.59 7.29
CA THR A 72 -2.40 -9.12 5.95
C THR A 72 -1.93 -8.00 5.03
N VAL A 73 -0.89 -8.24 4.23
CA VAL A 73 -0.52 -7.36 3.13
C VAL A 73 -1.27 -7.78 1.88
N VAL A 74 -1.78 -6.81 1.14
CA VAL A 74 -2.61 -7.04 -0.05
C VAL A 74 -2.03 -6.25 -1.22
N PRO A 75 -1.03 -6.80 -1.93
CA PRO A 75 -0.56 -6.18 -3.16
C PRO A 75 -1.62 -6.29 -4.26
N ILE A 76 -1.85 -5.16 -4.95
CA ILE A 76 -2.63 -5.15 -6.19
C ILE A 76 -1.69 -5.56 -7.32
N LEU A 77 -1.97 -6.69 -7.97
CA LEU A 77 -1.17 -7.16 -9.10
C LEU A 77 -1.30 -6.20 -10.28
N ARG A 78 -0.19 -5.94 -10.95
CA ARG A 78 1.18 -6.45 -10.74
C ARG A 78 2.02 -5.53 -9.86
N ALA A 79 1.84 -4.22 -9.97
CA ALA A 79 2.75 -3.20 -9.46
C ALA A 79 2.89 -3.21 -7.92
N GLY A 80 1.84 -3.58 -7.18
CA GLY A 80 1.87 -3.69 -5.72
C GLY A 80 2.92 -4.66 -5.18
N LEU A 81 3.35 -5.65 -5.98
CA LEU A 81 4.43 -6.57 -5.59
C LEU A 81 5.74 -5.83 -5.30
N GLY A 82 5.99 -4.69 -5.95
CA GLY A 82 7.20 -3.91 -5.72
C GLY A 82 7.30 -3.27 -4.33
N MET A 83 6.16 -3.14 -3.62
CA MET A 83 6.12 -2.59 -2.27
C MET A 83 6.00 -3.66 -1.19
N MET A 84 5.59 -4.87 -1.56
CA MET A 84 5.25 -5.94 -0.61
C MET A 84 6.42 -6.31 0.33
N GLU A 85 7.63 -6.45 -0.20
CA GLU A 85 8.82 -6.79 0.58
C GLU A 85 9.08 -5.76 1.69
N GLY A 86 8.90 -4.45 1.39
CA GLY A 86 9.05 -3.38 2.38
C GLY A 86 8.04 -3.48 3.53
N VAL A 87 6.81 -3.96 3.28
CA VAL A 87 5.85 -4.26 4.35
C VAL A 87 6.32 -5.43 5.21
N LEU A 88 6.80 -6.50 4.57
CA LEU A 88 7.24 -7.71 5.27
C LEU A 88 8.50 -7.50 6.12
N GLU A 89 9.35 -6.53 5.79
CA GLU A 89 10.49 -6.13 6.63
C GLU A 89 10.04 -5.67 8.03
N HIS A 90 8.95 -4.91 8.12
CA HIS A 90 8.42 -4.43 9.40
C HIS A 90 7.44 -5.41 10.05
N VAL A 91 6.69 -6.16 9.25
CA VAL A 91 5.69 -7.10 9.74
C VAL A 91 5.93 -8.49 9.14
N PRO A 92 7.03 -9.17 9.50
CA PRO A 92 7.40 -10.47 8.90
C PRO A 92 6.38 -11.58 9.16
N SER A 93 5.52 -11.42 10.16
CA SER A 93 4.42 -12.34 10.46
C SER A 93 3.13 -12.03 9.66
N ALA A 94 3.10 -10.98 8.85
CA ALA A 94 1.95 -10.66 8.02
C ALA A 94 1.66 -11.81 7.04
N ARG A 95 0.39 -12.11 6.87
CA ARG A 95 -0.04 -13.02 5.80
C ARG A 95 -0.19 -12.23 4.49
N ILE A 96 -0.16 -12.93 3.38
CA ILE A 96 -0.26 -12.32 2.06
C ILE A 96 -1.60 -12.70 1.45
N SER A 97 -2.41 -11.71 1.14
CA SER A 97 -3.58 -11.82 0.27
C SER A 97 -3.24 -11.15 -1.06
N VAL A 98 -3.70 -11.69 -2.17
CA VAL A 98 -3.36 -11.13 -3.49
C VAL A 98 -4.63 -10.83 -4.25
N VAL A 99 -4.70 -9.63 -4.85
CA VAL A 99 -5.80 -9.22 -5.72
C VAL A 99 -5.23 -8.76 -7.07
N GLY A 100 -5.75 -9.31 -8.15
CA GLY A 100 -5.42 -8.91 -9.51
C GLY A 100 -6.55 -8.09 -10.10
N VAL A 101 -6.24 -6.85 -10.51
CA VAL A 101 -7.16 -5.95 -11.20
C VAL A 101 -6.44 -5.37 -12.40
N TYR A 102 -7.05 -5.43 -13.58
CA TYR A 102 -6.58 -4.67 -14.72
C TYR A 102 -7.61 -3.60 -15.10
N ARG A 103 -7.17 -2.62 -15.84
CA ARG A 103 -8.04 -1.60 -16.40
C ARG A 103 -8.42 -2.01 -17.81
N ASP A 104 -9.71 -2.13 -18.06
CA ASP A 104 -10.21 -2.39 -19.41
C ASP A 104 -9.83 -1.24 -20.34
N GLU A 105 -9.28 -1.54 -21.52
CA GLU A 105 -8.75 -0.52 -22.43
C GLU A 105 -9.84 0.32 -23.11
N GLU A 106 -11.05 -0.24 -23.28
CA GLU A 106 -12.17 0.43 -23.94
C GLU A 106 -13.02 1.22 -22.94
N THR A 107 -13.40 0.57 -21.84
CA THR A 107 -14.31 1.18 -20.83
C THR A 107 -13.59 1.96 -19.76
N LEU A 108 -12.28 1.73 -19.60
CA LEU A 108 -11.44 2.25 -18.52
C LEU A 108 -11.88 1.82 -17.11
N GLU A 109 -12.79 0.86 -17.03
CA GLU A 109 -13.29 0.30 -15.78
C GLU A 109 -12.31 -0.73 -15.19
N PRO A 110 -12.22 -0.81 -13.85
CA PRO A 110 -11.40 -1.83 -13.20
C PRO A 110 -12.07 -3.20 -13.29
N VAL A 111 -11.35 -4.19 -13.82
CA VAL A 111 -11.81 -5.58 -13.95
C VAL A 111 -10.99 -6.49 -13.06
N PRO A 112 -11.55 -6.99 -11.95
CA PRO A 112 -10.91 -8.01 -11.14
C PRO A 112 -10.80 -9.34 -11.91
N TYR A 113 -9.60 -9.92 -11.98
CA TYR A 113 -9.37 -11.20 -12.66
C TYR A 113 -8.80 -12.28 -11.75
N PHE A 114 -8.29 -11.90 -10.58
CA PHE A 114 -7.72 -12.84 -9.61
C PHE A 114 -7.90 -12.33 -8.19
N GLN A 115 -8.26 -13.25 -7.29
CA GLN A 115 -8.19 -13.00 -5.86
C GLN A 115 -7.82 -14.26 -5.10
N LYS A 116 -6.93 -14.12 -4.14
CA LYS A 116 -6.61 -15.16 -3.15
C LYS A 116 -6.44 -14.49 -1.80
N LEU A 117 -7.49 -14.55 -1.00
CA LEU A 117 -7.52 -13.95 0.32
C LEU A 117 -7.15 -14.99 1.39
N VAL A 118 -6.52 -14.53 2.46
CA VAL A 118 -6.25 -15.36 3.63
C VAL A 118 -7.55 -15.71 4.37
N SER A 119 -7.57 -16.84 5.04
CA SER A 119 -8.66 -17.20 5.94
C SER A 119 -8.74 -16.22 7.12
N ASN A 120 -9.95 -15.97 7.62
CA ASN A 120 -10.24 -15.05 8.71
C ASN A 120 -9.78 -13.62 8.42
N ILE A 121 -10.00 -13.16 7.18
CA ILE A 121 -9.62 -11.79 6.77
C ILE A 121 -10.44 -10.73 7.52
N GLU A 122 -11.62 -11.06 7.98
CA GLU A 122 -12.52 -10.24 8.80
C GLU A 122 -11.91 -9.86 10.16
N GLU A 123 -10.93 -10.61 10.64
CA GLU A 123 -10.24 -10.37 11.90
C GLU A 123 -8.90 -9.63 11.71
N ARG A 124 -8.58 -9.16 10.49
CA ARG A 124 -7.27 -8.63 10.13
C ARG A 124 -7.29 -7.15 9.75
N LEU A 125 -6.20 -6.48 10.04
CA LEU A 125 -5.86 -5.23 9.38
C LEU A 125 -5.28 -5.58 8.00
N ALA A 126 -5.92 -5.12 6.92
CA ALA A 126 -5.41 -5.23 5.57
C ALA A 126 -4.58 -3.98 5.20
N LEU A 127 -3.30 -4.18 4.89
CA LEU A 127 -2.42 -3.16 4.30
C LEU A 127 -2.44 -3.36 2.78
N VAL A 128 -3.26 -2.59 2.09
CA VAL A 128 -3.36 -2.64 0.62
C VAL A 128 -2.23 -1.80 0.03
N VAL A 129 -1.43 -2.39 -0.83
CA VAL A 129 -0.26 -1.72 -1.41
C VAL A 129 -0.34 -1.67 -2.94
N ASP A 130 -0.16 -0.47 -3.47
CA ASP A 130 -0.01 -0.20 -4.91
C ASP A 130 0.85 1.06 -5.07
N PRO A 131 1.80 1.13 -6.00
CA PRO A 131 2.61 2.33 -6.20
C PRO A 131 1.80 3.61 -6.50
N MET A 132 0.64 3.49 -7.12
CA MET A 132 -0.05 4.62 -7.71
C MET A 132 -1.54 4.65 -7.36
N LEU A 133 -2.02 5.77 -6.81
CA LEU A 133 -3.44 6.08 -6.71
C LEU A 133 -3.78 7.17 -7.74
N ALA A 134 -4.02 6.75 -8.99
CA ALA A 134 -4.31 7.66 -10.10
C ALA A 134 -5.81 8.02 -10.16
N THR A 135 -6.64 7.22 -10.83
CA THR A 135 -8.10 7.43 -10.90
C THR A 135 -8.85 6.81 -9.71
N GLY A 136 -8.20 5.92 -8.96
CA GLY A 136 -8.79 5.22 -7.83
C GLY A 136 -9.49 3.91 -8.16
N GLY A 137 -9.80 3.61 -9.41
CA GLY A 137 -10.62 2.46 -9.79
C GLY A 137 -10.11 1.12 -9.27
N SER A 138 -8.84 0.76 -9.51
CA SER A 138 -8.28 -0.52 -9.04
C SER A 138 -8.25 -0.63 -7.52
N MET A 139 -7.97 0.48 -6.83
CA MET A 139 -7.97 0.55 -5.38
C MET A 139 -9.37 0.34 -4.81
N ILE A 140 -10.36 1.05 -5.34
CA ILE A 140 -11.78 0.92 -4.94
C ILE A 140 -12.26 -0.51 -5.16
N ALA A 141 -12.04 -1.08 -6.35
CA ALA A 141 -12.44 -2.47 -6.64
C ALA A 141 -11.78 -3.47 -5.69
N THR A 142 -10.51 -3.26 -5.32
CA THR A 142 -9.82 -4.11 -4.34
C THR A 142 -10.44 -3.99 -2.95
N ILE A 143 -10.74 -2.79 -2.49
CA ILE A 143 -11.37 -2.56 -1.18
C ILE A 143 -12.78 -3.14 -1.14
N ASP A 144 -13.56 -3.02 -2.23
CA ASP A 144 -14.88 -3.66 -2.37
C ASP A 144 -14.79 -5.18 -2.17
N LEU A 145 -13.80 -5.83 -2.80
CA LEU A 145 -13.55 -7.27 -2.64
C LEU A 145 -13.20 -7.63 -1.19
N LEU A 146 -12.34 -6.84 -0.54
CA LEU A 146 -11.96 -7.07 0.86
C LEU A 146 -13.14 -6.89 1.81
N LYS A 147 -13.94 -5.83 1.63
CA LYS A 147 -15.14 -5.58 2.43
C LYS A 147 -16.22 -6.65 2.20
N LYS A 148 -16.40 -7.10 0.96
CA LYS A 148 -17.29 -8.22 0.63
C LYS A 148 -16.86 -9.51 1.32
N ALA A 149 -15.56 -9.70 1.55
CA ALA A 149 -15.01 -10.83 2.32
C ALA A 149 -15.06 -10.61 3.86
N GLY A 150 -15.62 -9.48 4.33
CA GLY A 150 -15.78 -9.16 5.75
C GLY A 150 -14.67 -8.32 6.36
N CYS A 151 -13.63 -7.94 5.61
CA CYS A 151 -12.54 -7.11 6.13
C CYS A 151 -13.03 -5.67 6.39
N SER A 152 -12.99 -5.23 7.63
CA SER A 152 -13.44 -3.89 8.05
C SER A 152 -12.30 -2.93 8.39
N SER A 153 -11.10 -3.44 8.64
CA SER A 153 -9.93 -2.62 8.98
C SER A 153 -8.96 -2.59 7.79
N ILE A 154 -8.92 -1.46 7.08
CA ILE A 154 -8.15 -1.33 5.84
C ILE A 154 -7.35 -0.04 5.84
N LYS A 155 -6.06 -0.15 5.56
CA LYS A 155 -5.16 0.98 5.28
C LYS A 155 -4.55 0.81 3.89
N VAL A 156 -4.44 1.91 3.17
CA VAL A 156 -3.91 1.98 1.81
C VAL A 156 -2.54 2.65 1.85
N LEU A 157 -1.54 2.04 1.23
CA LEU A 157 -0.19 2.57 1.12
C LEU A 157 0.16 2.72 -0.36
N VAL A 158 0.47 3.95 -0.78
CA VAL A 158 0.86 4.25 -2.16
C VAL A 158 2.08 5.16 -2.20
N LEU A 159 2.91 5.04 -3.23
CA LEU A 159 4.08 5.92 -3.39
C LEU A 159 3.63 7.33 -3.78
N VAL A 160 2.73 7.44 -4.76
CA VAL A 160 2.16 8.73 -5.21
C VAL A 160 0.65 8.63 -5.40
N ALA A 161 -0.04 9.70 -5.08
CA ALA A 161 -1.49 9.82 -5.24
C ALA A 161 -1.86 11.10 -6.01
N ALA A 162 -2.86 11.01 -6.88
CA ALA A 162 -3.50 12.16 -7.50
C ALA A 162 -4.71 12.62 -6.67
N PRO A 163 -5.01 13.92 -6.61
CA PRO A 163 -6.20 14.44 -5.94
C PRO A 163 -7.51 13.79 -6.42
N GLU A 164 -7.59 13.47 -7.71
CA GLU A 164 -8.76 12.82 -8.32
C GLU A 164 -8.96 11.40 -7.76
N GLY A 165 -7.87 10.63 -7.63
CA GLY A 165 -7.92 9.29 -7.05
C GLY A 165 -8.25 9.31 -5.56
N ILE A 166 -7.72 10.29 -4.84
CA ILE A 166 -8.04 10.51 -3.42
C ILE A 166 -9.53 10.83 -3.26
N ALA A 167 -10.06 11.76 -4.05
CA ALA A 167 -11.47 12.13 -3.99
C ALA A 167 -12.42 10.97 -4.35
N ALA A 168 -12.05 10.16 -5.35
CA ALA A 168 -12.80 8.97 -5.72
C ALA A 168 -12.79 7.92 -4.60
N LEU A 169 -11.62 7.67 -4.00
CA LEU A 169 -11.47 6.74 -2.90
C LEU A 169 -12.24 7.20 -1.66
N GLU A 170 -12.15 8.49 -1.29
CA GLU A 170 -12.87 9.05 -0.15
C GLU A 170 -14.39 8.96 -0.31
N LYS A 171 -14.88 9.20 -1.53
CA LYS A 171 -16.31 9.07 -1.84
C LYS A 171 -16.80 7.63 -1.71
N ALA A 172 -16.01 6.65 -2.16
CA ALA A 172 -16.39 5.23 -2.12
C ALA A 172 -16.18 4.62 -0.73
N HIS A 173 -15.07 4.96 -0.07
CA HIS A 173 -14.62 4.35 1.17
C HIS A 173 -14.10 5.39 2.17
N PRO A 174 -14.98 6.20 2.77
CA PRO A 174 -14.58 7.26 3.72
C PRO A 174 -13.99 6.73 5.03
N ASP A 175 -14.12 5.45 5.29
CA ASP A 175 -13.69 4.73 6.49
C ASP A 175 -12.26 4.15 6.39
N VAL A 176 -11.63 4.19 5.22
CA VAL A 176 -10.23 3.73 5.09
C VAL A 176 -9.22 4.84 5.41
N GLU A 177 -7.99 4.46 5.68
CA GLU A 177 -6.87 5.38 5.85
C GLU A 177 -5.92 5.28 4.66
N LEU A 178 -5.46 6.42 4.14
CA LEU A 178 -4.50 6.52 3.06
C LEU A 178 -3.17 7.06 3.57
N TYR A 179 -2.09 6.35 3.28
CA TYR A 179 -0.71 6.76 3.51
C TYR A 179 0.02 6.86 2.17
N THR A 180 0.58 8.03 1.88
CA THR A 180 1.29 8.29 0.62
C THR A 180 2.60 9.02 0.86
N ALA A 181 3.59 8.79 0.01
CA ALA A 181 4.83 9.55 0.04
C ALA A 181 4.69 10.94 -0.60
N SER A 182 3.74 11.11 -1.53
CA SER A 182 3.42 12.41 -2.13
C SER A 182 1.97 12.45 -2.64
N VAL A 183 1.31 13.57 -2.42
CA VAL A 183 0.13 13.96 -3.19
C VAL A 183 0.63 14.85 -4.32
N ASP A 184 0.49 14.37 -5.55
CA ASP A 184 0.97 15.03 -6.75
C ASP A 184 -0.07 16.02 -7.33
N GLN A 185 0.23 16.68 -8.47
CA GLN A 185 -0.58 17.79 -8.98
C GLN A 185 -1.95 17.35 -9.52
N GLY A 186 -2.03 16.16 -10.13
CA GLY A 186 -3.23 15.63 -10.75
C GLY A 186 -2.92 14.64 -11.87
N LEU A 187 -3.89 14.42 -12.73
CA LEU A 187 -3.79 13.49 -13.86
C LEU A 187 -3.67 14.25 -15.19
N ASN A 188 -2.91 13.69 -16.14
CA ASN A 188 -2.93 14.12 -17.52
C ASN A 188 -4.12 13.50 -18.29
N ASP A 189 -4.29 13.89 -19.57
CA ASP A 189 -5.37 13.40 -20.44
C ASP A 189 -5.38 11.88 -20.66
N LYS A 190 -4.27 11.20 -20.36
CA LYS A 190 -4.13 9.74 -20.44
C LYS A 190 -4.30 9.05 -19.09
N GLY A 191 -4.62 9.80 -18.02
CA GLY A 191 -4.80 9.27 -16.68
C GLY A 191 -3.51 8.94 -15.93
N TYR A 192 -2.35 9.48 -16.37
CA TYR A 192 -1.09 9.36 -15.63
C TYR A 192 -0.95 10.51 -14.63
N ILE A 193 -0.39 10.22 -13.45
CA ILE A 193 -0.10 11.22 -12.41
C ILE A 193 1.02 12.16 -12.87
N ILE A 194 0.86 13.46 -12.61
CA ILE A 194 1.85 14.51 -12.88
C ILE A 194 2.30 15.16 -11.57
N PRO A 195 3.62 15.25 -11.31
CA PRO A 195 4.76 14.75 -12.09
C PRO A 195 4.87 13.22 -12.12
N GLY A 196 4.28 12.50 -11.15
CA GLY A 196 4.19 11.05 -11.10
C GLY A 196 5.51 10.30 -11.15
N LEU A 197 5.41 9.03 -11.50
CA LEU A 197 6.54 8.09 -11.63
C LEU A 197 6.58 7.40 -13.02
N GLY A 198 5.71 7.82 -13.95
CA GLY A 198 5.47 7.11 -15.21
C GLY A 198 4.68 5.81 -14.97
N ASP A 199 4.91 4.77 -15.78
CA ASP A 199 4.33 3.45 -15.54
C ASP A 199 5.15 2.68 -14.50
N ALA A 200 4.65 2.64 -13.27
CA ALA A 200 5.34 1.99 -12.17
C ALA A 200 5.41 0.46 -12.35
N GLY A 201 4.41 -0.15 -12.96
CA GLY A 201 4.41 -1.58 -13.26
C GLY A 201 5.54 -1.95 -14.21
N ASP A 202 5.65 -1.26 -15.33
CA ASP A 202 6.72 -1.49 -16.30
C ASP A 202 8.10 -1.20 -15.69
N LYS A 203 8.24 -0.13 -14.91
CA LYS A 203 9.50 0.18 -14.21
C LYS A 203 9.90 -0.87 -13.18
N ILE A 204 8.95 -1.46 -12.44
CA ILE A 204 9.21 -2.52 -11.46
C ILE A 204 9.62 -3.82 -12.15
N PHE A 205 8.96 -4.17 -13.25
CA PHE A 205 9.14 -5.47 -13.91
C PHE A 205 10.09 -5.43 -15.14
N GLY A 206 10.40 -4.24 -15.65
CA GLY A 206 11.24 -4.10 -16.84
C GLY A 206 10.54 -4.60 -18.10
N THR A 207 9.25 -4.34 -18.22
CA THR A 207 8.42 -4.84 -19.34
C THR A 207 8.32 -3.88 -20.52
N LYS A 208 8.98 -2.73 -20.46
CA LYS A 208 9.21 -1.81 -21.58
C LYS A 208 10.63 -1.32 -21.60
#